data_308c0a7747cce25d8cb7d6e1ad130617
#
_entry.id   308c0a7747cce25d8cb7d6e1ad130617
#
_cell.length_a   1.000
_cell.length_b   1.000
_cell.length_c   1.000
_cell.angle_alpha   90.00
_cell.angle_beta   90.00
_cell.angle_gamma   90.00
#
_symmetry.space_group_name_H-M   'P 1'
#
loop_
_entity.id
_entity.type
_entity.pdbx_description
1 polymer ?
#
loop_
_entity_poly.entity_id
_entity_poly.type
_entity_poly.pdbx_seq_one_letter_code
_entity_poly.pdbx_strand_id
1 'polypeptide(L)'
;MDEKFINDYKKFLDGGKTERECAAQIIKAAEKRGYKDIAEYKTLKAGDKVYVQKMHKTVALFEIGTGSLEDGMNILGAHIDSPRLDVKQNPVYEKDCIVYLNTHYYGGIKKYQWVTLPLAIHGVVCKTDGSVINVTIGEAADDPVFCVSDILPHLAQEQMKEKASDFIPGENLDLILSSGIPQKKDKQKEQTDEKSSKDKEKYKKAVLKLLKSKYNIDEGDFASAELEIVPAGLSRDCGIDRSLILAYGQDDRACAFTSVQALFDSTAKTRTNCCLCVDKEEIGSVGATGMGSHLLENAVAEIISRMSGGYSDLTLRRCLANSAMLSSDVNAAFDPMNGNLYDKDNSSFLGGGVVFNKYTGSRGKYSASDANPEFIAKVRALMEKNDIPFQMAELGKVDQGGGGTIAYLAAKYGMDVLDAGVSVLSMHAPWELTNKEDICTAYNCYKVFLSLEK
;
A
#
# COMPACT_ATOMS: atom_id res chain seq x y z
N MET A 1 -4.33 -17.23 19.04
CA MET A 1 -4.66 -16.47 17.80
C MET A 1 -6.09 -15.94 17.90
N ASP A 2 -6.32 -14.65 17.66
CA ASP A 2 -7.66 -14.05 17.60
C ASP A 2 -8.21 -14.15 16.18
N GLU A 3 -9.10 -15.13 15.94
CA GLU A 3 -9.74 -15.36 14.64
C GLU A 3 -10.54 -14.14 14.15
N LYS A 4 -11.13 -13.38 15.06
CA LYS A 4 -11.86 -12.16 14.68
C LYS A 4 -10.90 -11.10 14.15
N PHE A 5 -9.76 -10.89 14.81
CA PHE A 5 -8.73 -9.95 14.39
C PHE A 5 -8.20 -10.29 13.00
N ILE A 6 -7.89 -11.57 12.75
CA ILE A 6 -7.43 -12.04 11.44
C ILE A 6 -8.51 -11.86 10.36
N ASN A 7 -9.77 -12.13 10.67
CA ASN A 7 -10.86 -11.90 9.71
C ASN A 7 -11.06 -10.40 9.42
N ASP A 8 -10.85 -9.52 10.39
CA ASP A 8 -10.92 -8.08 10.16
C ASP A 8 -9.72 -7.58 9.34
N TYR A 9 -8.52 -8.16 9.53
CA TYR A 9 -7.37 -7.93 8.66
C TYR A 9 -7.64 -8.34 7.20
N LYS A 10 -8.17 -9.54 6.97
CA LYS A 10 -8.55 -10.01 5.64
C LYS A 10 -9.57 -9.08 4.96
N LYS A 11 -10.57 -8.60 5.70
CA LYS A 11 -11.53 -7.61 5.17
C LYS A 11 -10.89 -6.28 4.82
N PHE A 12 -9.87 -5.85 5.59
CA PHE A 12 -9.13 -4.64 5.29
C PHE A 12 -8.36 -4.77 3.98
N LEU A 13 -7.69 -5.91 3.76
CA LEU A 13 -7.01 -6.22 2.49
C LEU A 13 -7.98 -6.27 1.31
N ASP A 14 -9.10 -6.98 1.49
CA ASP A 14 -10.10 -7.19 0.44
C ASP A 14 -10.82 -5.90 0.02
N GLY A 15 -11.05 -5.01 0.98
CA GLY A 15 -11.73 -3.73 0.72
C GLY A 15 -10.79 -2.56 0.47
N GLY A 16 -9.47 -2.75 0.53
CA GLY A 16 -8.45 -1.72 0.37
C GLY A 16 -7.36 -2.13 -0.60
N LYS A 17 -7.69 -2.30 -1.86
CA LYS A 17 -6.71 -2.68 -2.89
C LYS A 17 -5.95 -1.50 -3.46
N THR A 18 -6.41 -0.28 -3.20
CA THR A 18 -5.72 0.97 -3.52
C THR A 18 -5.45 1.78 -2.26
N GLU A 19 -4.49 2.70 -2.30
CA GLU A 19 -4.21 3.59 -1.18
C GLU A 19 -5.40 4.48 -0.83
N ARG A 20 -6.24 4.86 -1.82
CA ARG A 20 -7.50 5.61 -1.57
C ARG A 20 -8.50 4.80 -0.77
N GLU A 21 -8.67 3.54 -1.13
CA GLU A 21 -9.58 2.63 -0.43
C GLU A 21 -9.09 2.34 0.98
N CYS A 22 -7.77 2.13 1.16
CA CYS A 22 -7.15 1.98 2.47
C CYS A 22 -7.38 3.20 3.36
N ALA A 23 -7.06 4.42 2.86
CA ALA A 23 -7.27 5.66 3.60
C ALA A 23 -8.73 5.86 3.98
N ALA A 24 -9.66 5.60 3.06
CA ALA A 24 -11.10 5.70 3.32
C ALA A 24 -11.57 4.71 4.40
N GLN A 25 -11.09 3.45 4.38
CA GLN A 25 -11.39 2.47 5.43
C GLN A 25 -10.84 2.90 6.79
N ILE A 26 -9.59 3.39 6.83
CA ILE A 26 -8.94 3.87 8.06
C ILE A 26 -9.74 5.03 8.65
N ILE A 27 -10.08 6.05 7.86
CA ILE A 27 -10.87 7.20 8.31
C ILE A 27 -12.24 6.75 8.84
N LYS A 28 -12.96 5.93 8.08
CA LYS A 28 -14.26 5.40 8.51
C LYS A 28 -14.19 4.62 9.81
N ALA A 29 -13.11 3.87 10.04
CA ALA A 29 -12.88 3.14 11.28
C ALA A 29 -12.49 4.07 12.44
N ALA A 30 -11.72 5.12 12.16
CA ALA A 30 -11.32 6.16 13.10
C ALA A 30 -12.52 6.99 13.58
N GLU A 31 -13.38 7.45 12.67
CA GLU A 31 -14.60 8.20 12.99
C GLU A 31 -15.54 7.44 13.94
N LYS A 32 -15.70 6.12 13.73
CA LYS A 32 -16.45 5.25 14.63
C LYS A 32 -15.87 5.16 16.04
N ARG A 33 -14.59 5.53 16.22
CA ARG A 33 -13.87 5.56 17.50
C ARG A 33 -13.70 6.97 18.06
N GLY A 34 -14.41 7.94 17.47
CA GLY A 34 -14.46 9.33 17.94
C GLY A 34 -13.34 10.21 17.41
N TYR A 35 -12.56 9.76 16.45
CA TYR A 35 -11.65 10.65 15.71
C TYR A 35 -12.44 11.60 14.82
N LYS A 36 -11.97 12.83 14.70
CA LYS A 36 -12.54 13.85 13.81
C LYS A 36 -11.45 14.49 12.98
N ASP A 37 -11.83 15.03 11.84
CA ASP A 37 -10.91 15.86 11.05
C ASP A 37 -10.40 17.04 11.91
N ILE A 38 -9.10 17.29 11.84
CA ILE A 38 -8.47 18.36 12.59
C ILE A 38 -9.12 19.72 12.29
N ALA A 39 -9.67 19.91 11.09
CA ALA A 39 -10.35 21.12 10.68
C ALA A 39 -11.61 21.42 11.50
N GLU A 40 -12.21 20.40 12.14
CA GLU A 40 -13.38 20.58 13.02
C GLU A 40 -13.02 21.16 14.40
N TYR A 41 -11.74 21.16 14.76
CA TYR A 41 -11.29 21.65 16.07
C TYR A 41 -10.77 23.07 15.99
N LYS A 42 -11.25 23.94 16.88
CA LYS A 42 -10.64 25.27 17.11
C LYS A 42 -9.48 25.18 18.11
N THR A 43 -9.63 24.34 19.12
CA THR A 43 -8.62 24.06 20.15
C THR A 43 -8.56 22.57 20.41
N LEU A 44 -7.40 22.08 20.80
CA LEU A 44 -7.16 20.68 21.16
C LEU A 44 -6.72 20.58 22.62
N LYS A 45 -7.07 19.46 23.25
CA LYS A 45 -6.69 19.11 24.62
C LYS A 45 -6.34 17.62 24.72
N ALA A 46 -5.71 17.24 25.82
CA ALA A 46 -5.43 15.84 26.11
C ALA A 46 -6.69 14.96 26.01
N GLY A 47 -6.55 13.83 25.38
CA GLY A 47 -7.63 12.85 25.10
C GLY A 47 -8.39 13.11 23.79
N ASP A 48 -8.18 14.25 23.12
CA ASP A 48 -8.77 14.45 21.81
C ASP A 48 -8.14 13.53 20.77
N LYS A 49 -8.99 13.05 19.84
CA LYS A 49 -8.64 12.14 18.76
C LYS A 49 -8.87 12.83 17.43
N VAL A 50 -7.81 13.02 16.67
CA VAL A 50 -7.89 13.77 15.41
C VAL A 50 -7.25 12.99 14.26
N TYR A 51 -7.73 13.25 13.05
CA TYR A 51 -7.05 12.81 11.84
C TYR A 51 -6.79 13.98 10.90
N VAL A 52 -5.75 13.81 10.09
CA VAL A 52 -5.39 14.67 8.97
C VAL A 52 -5.27 13.78 7.74
N GLN A 53 -5.94 14.15 6.66
CA GLN A 53 -5.80 13.44 5.39
C GLN A 53 -5.24 14.35 4.29
N LYS A 54 -4.57 13.76 3.32
CA LYS A 54 -4.09 14.46 2.13
C LYS A 54 -4.47 13.73 0.86
N MET A 55 -5.17 14.43 -0.05
CA MET A 55 -5.55 13.93 -1.38
C MET A 55 -6.26 12.57 -1.37
N HIS A 56 -6.92 12.21 -0.28
CA HIS A 56 -7.58 10.91 -0.06
C HIS A 56 -6.65 9.68 -0.11
N LYS A 57 -5.32 9.85 -0.03
CA LYS A 57 -4.32 8.80 -0.18
C LYS A 57 -3.44 8.58 1.04
N THR A 58 -3.33 9.58 1.89
CA THR A 58 -2.48 9.54 3.09
C THR A 58 -3.30 10.02 4.27
N VAL A 59 -3.12 9.36 5.41
CA VAL A 59 -3.80 9.70 6.65
C VAL A 59 -2.85 9.64 7.83
N ALA A 60 -2.92 10.65 8.70
CA ALA A 60 -2.27 10.65 10.00
C ALA A 60 -3.34 10.73 11.09
N LEU A 61 -3.30 9.81 12.04
CA LEU A 61 -4.18 9.73 13.20
C LEU A 61 -3.40 10.12 14.44
N PHE A 62 -4.00 10.93 15.33
CA PHE A 62 -3.37 11.35 16.58
C PHE A 62 -4.31 11.14 17.74
N GLU A 63 -3.78 10.64 18.85
CA GLU A 63 -4.41 10.67 20.17
C GLU A 63 -3.56 11.55 21.08
N ILE A 64 -4.15 12.67 21.51
CA ILE A 64 -3.41 13.74 22.21
C ILE A 64 -3.13 13.34 23.65
N GLY A 65 -1.85 13.32 24.03
CA GLY A 65 -1.39 13.03 25.39
C GLY A 65 -1.52 14.22 26.34
N THR A 66 -1.21 14.01 27.63
CA THR A 66 -1.27 15.06 28.67
C THR A 66 0.03 15.87 28.79
N GLY A 67 1.15 15.37 28.23
CA GLY A 67 2.45 16.00 28.29
C GLY A 67 2.65 17.09 27.25
N SER A 68 3.82 17.74 27.34
CA SER A 68 4.23 18.70 26.32
C SER A 68 4.54 17.99 25.00
N LEU A 69 4.10 18.56 23.88
CA LEU A 69 4.53 18.10 22.56
C LEU A 69 6.04 18.22 22.34
N GLU A 70 6.73 19.14 23.04
CA GLU A 70 8.20 19.24 23.00
C GLU A 70 8.91 17.98 23.53
N ASP A 71 8.21 17.13 24.31
CA ASP A 71 8.74 15.83 24.78
C ASP A 71 8.67 14.74 23.69
N GLY A 72 8.08 15.04 22.55
CA GLY A 72 7.95 14.17 21.40
C GLY A 72 6.73 13.26 21.46
N MET A 73 6.55 12.47 20.40
CA MET A 73 5.43 11.56 20.19
C MET A 73 5.92 10.11 20.05
N ASN A 74 5.01 9.14 20.25
CA ASN A 74 5.21 7.77 19.79
C ASN A 74 4.52 7.61 18.43
N ILE A 75 5.26 7.23 17.41
CA ILE A 75 4.78 7.20 16.02
C ILE A 75 4.87 5.77 15.49
N LEU A 76 3.79 5.28 14.91
CA LEU A 76 3.76 4.12 14.04
C LEU A 76 3.60 4.63 12.61
N GLY A 77 4.49 4.27 11.72
CA GLY A 77 4.43 4.70 10.33
C GLY A 77 4.46 3.50 9.39
N ALA A 78 3.54 3.46 8.44
CA ALA A 78 3.42 2.41 7.43
C ALA A 78 3.03 3.03 6.08
N HIS A 79 3.22 2.29 4.98
CA HIS A 79 2.65 2.72 3.70
C HIS A 79 1.38 1.93 3.34
N ILE A 80 0.59 2.46 2.42
CA ILE A 80 -0.68 1.88 2.01
C ILE A 80 -0.83 1.73 0.49
N ASP A 81 0.16 2.19 -0.29
CA ASP A 81 0.32 1.85 -1.69
C ASP A 81 0.95 0.45 -1.84
N SER A 82 0.85 -0.13 -3.01
CA SER A 82 1.44 -1.45 -3.35
C SER A 82 1.74 -1.50 -4.84
N PRO A 83 2.67 -2.37 -5.29
CA PRO A 83 2.98 -2.54 -6.70
C PRO A 83 1.76 -2.97 -7.51
N ARG A 84 1.57 -2.37 -8.69
CA ARG A 84 0.39 -2.53 -9.53
C ARG A 84 0.62 -2.09 -10.97
N LEU A 85 -0.46 -2.05 -11.79
CA LEU A 85 -0.45 -1.38 -13.09
C LEU A 85 -1.38 -0.17 -13.03
N ASP A 86 -0.90 1.00 -13.45
CA ASP A 86 -1.70 2.23 -13.55
C ASP A 86 -2.19 2.43 -14.99
N VAL A 87 -3.42 2.87 -15.15
CA VAL A 87 -4.00 3.19 -16.46
C VAL A 87 -3.45 4.52 -16.96
N LYS A 88 -2.95 4.55 -18.21
CA LYS A 88 -2.43 5.79 -18.83
C LYS A 88 -3.56 6.78 -19.18
N GLN A 89 -3.19 8.04 -19.51
CA GLN A 89 -4.14 9.14 -19.73
C GLN A 89 -4.98 8.99 -21.01
N ASN A 90 -4.45 8.32 -22.05
CA ASN A 90 -5.13 8.02 -23.30
C ASN A 90 -5.10 6.50 -23.54
N PRO A 91 -5.84 5.71 -22.75
CA PRO A 91 -5.53 4.30 -22.60
C PRO A 91 -6.22 3.39 -23.60
N VAL A 92 -7.39 3.78 -24.13
CA VAL A 92 -8.22 2.87 -24.92
C VAL A 92 -7.79 2.87 -26.38
N TYR A 93 -7.34 1.72 -26.87
CA TYR A 93 -6.99 1.54 -28.28
C TYR A 93 -7.48 0.18 -28.81
N GLU A 94 -7.60 0.09 -30.13
CA GLU A 94 -7.99 -1.13 -30.84
C GLU A 94 -6.82 -1.61 -31.70
N LYS A 95 -6.52 -2.90 -31.60
CA LYS A 95 -5.57 -3.58 -32.47
C LYS A 95 -6.12 -4.97 -32.85
N ASP A 96 -6.21 -5.24 -34.15
CA ASP A 96 -6.63 -6.53 -34.69
C ASP A 96 -7.91 -7.09 -34.05
N CYS A 97 -8.95 -6.23 -33.95
CA CYS A 97 -10.27 -6.55 -33.36
C CYS A 97 -10.27 -6.79 -31.82
N ILE A 98 -9.18 -6.54 -31.14
CA ILE A 98 -9.12 -6.54 -29.67
C ILE A 98 -9.00 -5.10 -29.19
N VAL A 99 -9.75 -4.76 -28.15
CA VAL A 99 -9.66 -3.47 -27.47
C VAL A 99 -8.86 -3.63 -26.20
N TYR A 100 -7.87 -2.80 -26.05
CA TYR A 100 -6.93 -2.79 -24.92
C TYR A 100 -7.09 -1.53 -24.08
N LEU A 101 -6.66 -1.65 -22.82
CA LEU A 101 -6.42 -0.53 -21.91
C LEU A 101 -4.91 -0.44 -21.66
N ASN A 102 -4.29 0.64 -22.13
CA ASN A 102 -2.84 0.85 -22.01
C ASN A 102 -2.47 1.18 -20.58
N THR A 103 -1.42 0.53 -20.07
CA THR A 103 -0.99 0.65 -18.67
C THR A 103 0.47 1.06 -18.54
N HIS A 104 0.84 1.45 -17.32
CA HIS A 104 2.19 1.65 -16.86
C HIS A 104 2.36 0.95 -15.51
N TYR A 105 3.37 0.11 -15.33
CA TYR A 105 3.59 -0.52 -14.03
C TYR A 105 4.07 0.50 -12.99
N TYR A 106 3.70 0.25 -11.74
CA TYR A 106 4.02 1.05 -10.56
C TYR A 106 4.78 0.18 -9.56
N GLY A 107 5.90 0.70 -9.01
CA GLY A 107 6.76 -0.02 -8.08
C GLY A 107 7.63 -1.10 -8.71
N GLY A 108 8.27 -1.88 -7.88
CA GLY A 108 9.23 -2.92 -8.27
C GLY A 108 8.58 -4.28 -8.53
N ILE A 109 8.11 -4.54 -9.76
CA ILE A 109 7.46 -5.80 -10.12
C ILE A 109 8.32 -6.73 -10.97
N LYS A 110 8.07 -8.03 -10.85
CA LYS A 110 8.48 -9.03 -11.85
C LYS A 110 7.37 -9.12 -12.90
N LYS A 111 7.52 -8.46 -14.03
CA LYS A 111 6.49 -8.30 -15.05
C LYS A 111 5.82 -9.60 -15.50
N TYR A 112 6.57 -10.70 -15.56
CA TYR A 112 6.04 -12.02 -15.95
C TYR A 112 5.05 -12.62 -14.94
N GLN A 113 4.96 -12.09 -13.72
CA GLN A 113 3.97 -12.53 -12.74
C GLN A 113 2.60 -11.88 -12.97
N TRP A 114 2.51 -10.85 -13.80
CA TRP A 114 1.29 -10.06 -14.04
C TRP A 114 0.52 -10.47 -15.28
N VAL A 115 1.04 -11.40 -16.08
CA VAL A 115 0.34 -11.96 -17.24
C VAL A 115 -0.50 -13.17 -16.85
N THR A 116 -1.58 -13.44 -17.58
CA THR A 116 -2.48 -14.59 -17.42
C THR A 116 -3.19 -14.71 -16.05
N LEU A 117 -3.25 -13.62 -15.31
CA LEU A 117 -4.00 -13.53 -14.05
C LEU A 117 -5.38 -12.91 -14.27
N PRO A 118 -6.39 -13.28 -13.45
CA PRO A 118 -7.59 -12.47 -13.28
C PRO A 118 -7.20 -11.13 -12.62
N LEU A 119 -7.58 -10.02 -13.26
CA LEU A 119 -7.30 -8.67 -12.82
C LEU A 119 -8.59 -7.87 -12.67
N ALA A 120 -8.61 -6.92 -11.75
CA ALA A 120 -9.68 -5.98 -11.47
C ALA A 120 -9.24 -4.54 -11.72
N ILE A 121 -10.19 -3.64 -11.94
CA ILE A 121 -9.96 -2.20 -12.10
C ILE A 121 -10.55 -1.48 -10.90
N HIS A 122 -9.73 -0.75 -10.18
CA HIS A 122 -10.11 0.07 -9.03
C HIS A 122 -9.72 1.53 -9.25
N GLY A 123 -10.34 2.45 -8.54
CA GLY A 123 -9.93 3.84 -8.49
C GLY A 123 -11.05 4.84 -8.69
N VAL A 124 -10.71 6.00 -9.25
CA VAL A 124 -11.63 7.12 -9.42
C VAL A 124 -11.50 7.77 -10.79
N VAL A 125 -12.62 8.29 -11.29
CA VAL A 125 -12.68 9.16 -12.46
C VAL A 125 -13.24 10.50 -12.01
N CYS A 126 -12.42 11.56 -12.10
CA CYS A 126 -12.82 12.92 -11.76
C CYS A 126 -13.24 13.67 -13.03
N LYS A 127 -14.51 14.05 -13.09
CA LYS A 127 -15.05 14.75 -14.27
C LYS A 127 -14.83 16.26 -14.22
N THR A 128 -14.88 16.87 -15.39
CA THR A 128 -14.72 18.34 -15.52
C THR A 128 -15.85 19.17 -14.89
N ASP A 129 -16.99 18.53 -14.59
CA ASP A 129 -18.09 19.15 -13.82
C ASP A 129 -17.91 19.06 -12.30
N GLY A 130 -16.80 18.48 -11.84
CA GLY A 130 -16.47 18.29 -10.44
C GLY A 130 -17.03 17.00 -9.82
N SER A 131 -17.80 16.21 -10.56
CA SER A 131 -18.28 14.92 -10.06
C SER A 131 -17.16 13.89 -10.05
N VAL A 132 -17.21 12.95 -9.08
CA VAL A 132 -16.25 11.86 -8.92
C VAL A 132 -17.00 10.52 -9.01
N ILE A 133 -16.50 9.64 -9.86
CA ILE A 133 -17.01 8.29 -10.03
C ILE A 133 -16.01 7.34 -9.39
N ASN A 134 -16.43 6.58 -8.37
CA ASN A 134 -15.65 5.45 -7.87
C ASN A 134 -15.82 4.26 -8.81
N VAL A 135 -14.73 3.62 -9.16
CA VAL A 135 -14.68 2.47 -10.06
C VAL A 135 -14.15 1.27 -9.29
N THR A 136 -14.91 0.19 -9.28
CA THR A 136 -14.50 -1.12 -8.81
C THR A 136 -15.16 -2.14 -9.73
N ILE A 137 -14.37 -2.82 -10.57
CA ILE A 137 -14.84 -3.78 -11.55
C ILE A 137 -13.94 -5.01 -11.49
N GLY A 138 -14.50 -6.18 -11.22
CA GLY A 138 -13.76 -7.44 -11.18
C GLY A 138 -13.78 -8.12 -9.81
N GLU A 139 -14.48 -7.57 -8.82
CA GLU A 139 -14.53 -8.12 -7.46
C GLU A 139 -15.85 -8.83 -7.14
N ALA A 140 -16.96 -8.37 -7.66
CA ALA A 140 -18.25 -9.03 -7.44
C ALA A 140 -18.34 -10.34 -8.27
N ALA A 141 -19.08 -11.30 -7.79
CA ALA A 141 -19.20 -12.63 -8.42
C ALA A 141 -19.75 -12.59 -9.87
N ASP A 142 -20.51 -11.54 -10.20
CA ASP A 142 -21.09 -11.28 -11.52
C ASP A 142 -20.32 -10.24 -12.35
N ASP A 143 -19.23 -9.69 -11.80
CA ASP A 143 -18.35 -8.78 -12.53
C ASP A 143 -17.52 -9.54 -13.58
N PRO A 144 -17.22 -8.91 -14.73
CA PRO A 144 -16.15 -9.39 -15.59
C PRO A 144 -14.80 -9.17 -14.94
N VAL A 145 -13.88 -10.12 -15.06
CA VAL A 145 -12.46 -9.93 -14.78
C VAL A 145 -11.70 -9.60 -16.08
N PHE A 146 -10.51 -9.04 -15.93
CA PHE A 146 -9.63 -8.68 -17.02
C PHE A 146 -8.35 -9.53 -16.99
N CYS A 147 -7.55 -9.44 -18.06
CA CYS A 147 -6.32 -10.22 -18.15
C CYS A 147 -5.33 -9.52 -19.10
N VAL A 148 -4.04 -9.63 -18.81
CA VAL A 148 -2.96 -9.39 -19.74
C VAL A 148 -2.59 -10.74 -20.38
N SER A 149 -2.62 -10.85 -21.72
CA SER A 149 -2.28 -12.10 -22.39
C SER A 149 -0.77 -12.33 -22.45
N ASP A 150 -0.38 -13.59 -22.51
CA ASP A 150 0.97 -14.01 -22.86
C ASP A 150 0.93 -14.94 -24.07
N ILE A 151 2.08 -15.07 -24.76
CA ILE A 151 2.17 -15.94 -25.93
C ILE A 151 2.19 -17.41 -25.52
N LEU A 152 1.54 -18.27 -26.32
CA LEU A 152 1.53 -19.70 -26.09
C LEU A 152 2.94 -20.33 -26.24
N PRO A 153 3.24 -21.43 -25.51
CA PRO A 153 4.58 -22.04 -25.52
C PRO A 153 5.08 -22.43 -26.90
N HIS A 154 4.20 -22.82 -27.82
CA HIS A 154 4.58 -23.25 -29.18
C HIS A 154 5.12 -22.11 -30.05
N LEU A 155 4.87 -20.86 -29.71
CA LEU A 155 5.38 -19.67 -30.43
C LEU A 155 6.41 -18.89 -29.59
N ALA A 156 6.69 -19.30 -28.35
CA ALA A 156 7.54 -18.57 -27.41
C ALA A 156 9.04 -18.85 -27.51
N GLN A 157 9.52 -19.50 -28.59
CA GLN A 157 10.92 -19.94 -28.67
C GLN A 157 11.95 -18.79 -28.55
N GLU A 158 11.65 -17.63 -29.11
CA GLU A 158 12.55 -16.45 -29.01
C GLU A 158 12.36 -15.77 -27.64
N GLN A 159 11.12 -15.62 -27.18
CA GLN A 159 10.83 -15.07 -25.84
C GLN A 159 11.55 -15.86 -24.73
N MET A 160 11.59 -17.18 -24.82
CA MET A 160 12.24 -18.05 -23.83
C MET A 160 13.77 -17.93 -23.77
N LYS A 161 14.40 -17.22 -24.73
CA LYS A 161 15.85 -16.92 -24.73
C LYS A 161 16.16 -15.59 -24.04
N GLU A 162 15.15 -14.74 -23.85
CA GLU A 162 15.32 -13.42 -23.25
C GLU A 162 15.63 -13.54 -21.75
N LYS A 163 16.25 -12.50 -21.19
CA LYS A 163 16.39 -12.38 -19.73
C LYS A 163 15.01 -12.20 -19.10
N ALA A 164 14.83 -12.71 -17.89
CA ALA A 164 13.56 -12.57 -17.18
C ALA A 164 13.08 -11.10 -17.01
N SER A 165 14.01 -10.14 -16.96
CA SER A 165 13.69 -8.70 -16.94
C SER A 165 13.06 -8.21 -18.25
N ASP A 166 13.37 -8.86 -19.37
CA ASP A 166 13.01 -8.43 -20.73
C ASP A 166 11.95 -9.35 -21.35
N PHE A 167 11.73 -10.51 -20.73
CA PHE A 167 10.80 -11.56 -21.13
C PHE A 167 9.38 -11.02 -21.43
N ILE A 168 8.86 -10.13 -20.57
CA ILE A 168 7.63 -9.38 -20.81
C ILE A 168 8.01 -7.90 -20.90
N PRO A 169 7.94 -7.27 -22.09
CA PRO A 169 8.12 -5.83 -22.20
C PRO A 169 7.06 -5.07 -21.41
N GLY A 170 7.44 -3.95 -20.76
CA GLY A 170 6.49 -3.13 -20.00
C GLY A 170 5.31 -2.62 -20.82
N GLU A 171 5.56 -2.26 -22.09
CA GLU A 171 4.52 -1.84 -23.04
C GLU A 171 3.56 -2.96 -23.47
N ASN A 172 3.81 -4.21 -23.07
CA ASN A 172 2.92 -5.35 -23.34
C ASN A 172 2.05 -5.72 -22.14
N LEU A 173 2.12 -4.96 -21.04
CA LEU A 173 1.26 -5.16 -19.88
C LEU A 173 -0.12 -4.51 -20.05
N ASP A 174 -0.65 -4.48 -21.26
CA ASP A 174 -1.93 -3.89 -21.59
C ASP A 174 -3.08 -4.85 -21.32
N LEU A 175 -4.11 -4.33 -20.67
CA LEU A 175 -5.27 -5.09 -20.24
C LEU A 175 -6.24 -5.31 -21.40
N ILE A 176 -6.68 -6.53 -21.65
CA ILE A 176 -7.72 -6.82 -22.62
C ILE A 176 -9.07 -6.37 -22.06
N LEU A 177 -9.72 -5.40 -22.73
CA LEU A 177 -11.07 -4.95 -22.41
C LEU A 177 -12.15 -5.72 -23.15
N SER A 178 -11.90 -6.07 -24.43
CA SER A 178 -12.89 -6.73 -25.27
C SER A 178 -12.25 -7.32 -26.54
N SER A 179 -12.81 -8.40 -27.03
CA SER A 179 -12.51 -8.95 -28.37
C SER A 179 -13.58 -8.65 -29.42
N GLY A 180 -14.37 -7.63 -29.21
CA GLY A 180 -15.48 -7.20 -30.03
C GLY A 180 -16.84 -7.42 -29.37
N ILE A 181 -17.73 -6.46 -29.54
CA ILE A 181 -19.13 -6.57 -29.07
C ILE A 181 -19.96 -7.02 -30.25
N PRO A 182 -20.66 -8.19 -30.19
CA PRO A 182 -21.51 -8.62 -31.24
C PRO A 182 -22.61 -7.57 -31.49
N GLN A 183 -22.63 -6.96 -32.68
CA GLN A 183 -23.74 -6.11 -33.08
C GLN A 183 -24.94 -7.03 -33.23
N LYS A 184 -26.11 -6.68 -32.66
CA LYS A 184 -27.37 -7.27 -33.03
C LYS A 184 -27.49 -7.08 -34.54
N LYS A 185 -27.54 -8.18 -35.30
CA LYS A 185 -27.79 -8.13 -36.75
C LYS A 185 -29.11 -7.43 -36.92
N ASP A 186 -29.11 -6.17 -37.34
CA ASP A 186 -30.25 -5.57 -38.01
C ASP A 186 -30.47 -6.35 -39.31
N LYS A 187 -31.51 -7.19 -39.33
CA LYS A 187 -31.87 -8.09 -40.45
C LYS A 187 -32.29 -7.34 -41.71
N GLN A 188 -31.88 -6.10 -41.90
CA GLN A 188 -32.21 -5.35 -43.13
C GLN A 188 -31.05 -4.44 -43.50
N LYS A 189 -30.05 -4.99 -44.17
CA LYS A 189 -29.14 -4.38 -45.16
C LYS A 189 -27.88 -5.23 -45.34
N GLU A 190 -28.07 -6.43 -45.89
CA GLU A 190 -27.01 -7.07 -46.67
C GLU A 190 -27.24 -6.64 -48.10
N GLN A 191 -26.50 -5.66 -48.58
CA GLN A 191 -25.98 -5.61 -49.97
C GLN A 191 -25.07 -4.39 -50.12
N THR A 192 -23.86 -4.69 -50.61
CA THR A 192 -22.86 -3.77 -51.20
C THR A 192 -22.16 -2.80 -50.23
N ASP A 193 -20.89 -3.05 -49.85
CA ASP A 193 -19.73 -2.45 -50.49
C ASP A 193 -18.45 -2.90 -49.73
N GLU A 194 -17.59 -3.54 -50.47
CA GLU A 194 -16.19 -3.78 -50.08
C GLU A 194 -15.46 -2.44 -49.91
N LYS A 195 -14.64 -2.35 -48.84
CA LYS A 195 -13.60 -1.37 -48.63
C LYS A 195 -14.03 0.10 -48.51
N SER A 196 -14.62 0.48 -47.42
CA SER A 196 -14.54 1.89 -47.00
C SER A 196 -13.71 2.03 -45.73
N SER A 197 -12.72 2.94 -45.75
CA SER A 197 -11.87 3.36 -44.63
C SER A 197 -12.65 4.01 -43.46
N LYS A 198 -13.96 3.85 -43.41
CA LYS A 198 -14.87 4.49 -42.44
C LYS A 198 -15.13 3.68 -41.16
N ASP A 199 -14.65 2.46 -41.06
CA ASP A 199 -14.90 1.58 -39.92
C ASP A 199 -13.66 1.31 -39.06
N LYS A 200 -12.69 2.21 -39.11
CA LYS A 200 -11.56 2.16 -38.18
C LYS A 200 -12.09 2.33 -36.76
N GLU A 201 -11.62 1.46 -35.84
CA GLU A 201 -11.94 1.50 -34.39
C GLU A 201 -13.42 1.23 -34.03
N LYS A 202 -14.11 0.36 -34.77
CA LYS A 202 -15.52 0.03 -34.48
C LYS A 202 -15.69 -0.66 -33.13
N TYR A 203 -14.74 -1.50 -32.71
CA TYR A 203 -14.78 -2.21 -31.43
C TYR A 203 -14.46 -1.25 -30.28
N LYS A 204 -13.48 -0.36 -30.45
CA LYS A 204 -13.18 0.72 -29.49
C LYS A 204 -14.44 1.58 -29.25
N LYS A 205 -15.11 2.04 -30.30
CA LYS A 205 -16.37 2.81 -30.19
C LYS A 205 -17.45 2.06 -29.44
N ALA A 206 -17.58 0.74 -29.65
CA ALA A 206 -18.54 -0.08 -28.95
C ALA A 206 -18.20 -0.22 -27.46
N VAL A 207 -16.93 -0.41 -27.11
CA VAL A 207 -16.46 -0.45 -25.72
C VAL A 207 -16.68 0.90 -25.03
N LEU A 208 -16.33 2.02 -25.67
CA LEU A 208 -16.56 3.36 -25.12
C LEU A 208 -18.06 3.63 -24.87
N LYS A 209 -18.93 3.20 -25.79
CA LYS A 209 -20.39 3.27 -25.58
C LYS A 209 -20.84 2.43 -24.37
N LEU A 210 -20.23 1.26 -24.16
CA LEU A 210 -20.51 0.42 -22.99
C LEU A 210 -20.03 1.07 -21.70
N LEU A 211 -18.83 1.61 -21.67
CA LEU A 211 -18.29 2.36 -20.53
C LEU A 211 -19.19 3.55 -20.19
N LYS A 212 -19.62 4.31 -21.19
CA LYS A 212 -20.56 5.42 -20.98
C LYS A 212 -21.90 4.94 -20.41
N SER A 213 -22.48 3.87 -20.96
CA SER A 213 -23.79 3.41 -20.55
C SER A 213 -23.83 2.75 -19.17
N LYS A 214 -22.76 2.01 -18.80
CA LYS A 214 -22.69 1.28 -17.52
C LYS A 214 -22.07 2.10 -16.38
N TYR A 215 -21.03 2.85 -16.69
CA TYR A 215 -20.20 3.51 -15.68
C TYR A 215 -20.22 5.03 -15.82
N ASN A 216 -20.92 5.58 -16.81
CA ASN A 216 -20.92 7.02 -17.11
C ASN A 216 -19.54 7.63 -17.40
N ILE A 217 -18.62 6.82 -17.97
CA ILE A 217 -17.24 7.23 -18.31
C ILE A 217 -17.17 7.48 -19.82
N ASP A 218 -16.73 8.68 -20.21
CA ASP A 218 -16.39 9.07 -21.57
C ASP A 218 -14.89 8.90 -21.81
N GLU A 219 -14.45 8.81 -23.08
CA GLU A 219 -13.03 8.65 -23.41
C GLU A 219 -12.17 9.81 -22.85
N GLY A 220 -12.66 11.04 -22.89
CA GLY A 220 -11.95 12.20 -22.36
C GLY A 220 -11.80 12.19 -20.82
N ASP A 221 -12.63 11.45 -20.10
CA ASP A 221 -12.59 11.37 -18.64
C ASP A 221 -11.33 10.64 -18.12
N PHE A 222 -10.71 9.78 -18.96
CA PHE A 222 -9.47 9.11 -18.60
C PHE A 222 -8.30 10.08 -18.34
N ALA A 223 -8.32 11.27 -18.92
CA ALA A 223 -7.29 12.29 -18.70
C ALA A 223 -7.20 12.75 -17.24
N SER A 224 -8.27 12.63 -16.48
CA SER A 224 -8.36 12.95 -15.05
C SER A 224 -8.84 11.76 -14.21
N ALA A 225 -8.58 10.55 -14.67
CA ALA A 225 -8.80 9.32 -13.94
C ALA A 225 -7.52 8.89 -13.20
N GLU A 226 -7.72 8.21 -12.09
CA GLU A 226 -6.73 7.45 -11.38
C GLU A 226 -7.29 6.03 -11.22
N LEU A 227 -6.92 5.17 -12.16
CA LEU A 227 -7.38 3.79 -12.24
C LEU A 227 -6.20 2.84 -12.13
N GLU A 228 -6.32 1.91 -11.23
CA GLU A 228 -5.32 0.93 -10.85
C GLU A 228 -5.80 -0.47 -11.20
N ILE A 229 -4.93 -1.25 -11.79
CA ILE A 229 -5.16 -2.65 -12.14
C ILE A 229 -4.49 -3.50 -11.07
N VAL A 230 -5.30 -4.29 -10.40
CA VAL A 230 -4.89 -5.11 -9.26
C VAL A 230 -5.35 -6.56 -9.42
N PRO A 231 -4.77 -7.53 -8.72
CA PRO A 231 -5.26 -8.91 -8.74
C PRO A 231 -6.72 -9.00 -8.29
N ALA A 232 -7.57 -9.63 -9.10
CA ALA A 232 -8.97 -9.88 -8.76
C ALA A 232 -9.09 -11.03 -7.75
N GLY A 233 -9.97 -10.89 -6.77
CA GLY A 233 -10.27 -11.93 -5.79
C GLY A 233 -9.88 -11.56 -4.36
N LEU A 234 -10.38 -12.35 -3.42
CA LEU A 234 -10.28 -12.10 -1.99
C LEU A 234 -9.05 -12.78 -1.37
N SER A 235 -8.62 -12.25 -0.23
CA SER A 235 -7.64 -12.88 0.65
C SER A 235 -8.08 -14.26 1.12
N ARG A 236 -7.16 -15.21 1.21
CA ARG A 236 -7.46 -16.60 1.57
C ARG A 236 -6.51 -17.12 2.63
N ASP A 237 -7.04 -18.04 3.45
CA ASP A 237 -6.17 -18.89 4.25
C ASP A 237 -5.35 -19.79 3.34
N CYS A 238 -4.06 -19.93 3.63
CA CYS A 238 -3.13 -20.74 2.86
C CYS A 238 -2.45 -21.79 3.76
N GLY A 239 -2.07 -22.92 3.15
CA GLY A 239 -1.58 -24.11 3.85
C GLY A 239 -2.73 -25.00 4.36
N ILE A 240 -2.43 -26.29 4.55
CA ILE A 240 -3.42 -27.26 5.05
C ILE A 240 -3.90 -26.91 6.46
N ASP A 241 -2.99 -26.39 7.28
CA ASP A 241 -3.23 -25.93 8.65
C ASP A 241 -3.83 -24.54 8.75
N ARG A 242 -3.97 -23.84 7.60
CA ARG A 242 -4.47 -22.47 7.51
C ARG A 242 -3.67 -21.44 8.32
N SER A 243 -2.39 -21.69 8.56
CA SER A 243 -1.53 -20.80 9.34
C SER A 243 -1.14 -19.54 8.58
N LEU A 244 -1.25 -19.54 7.25
CA LEU A 244 -0.85 -18.43 6.38
C LEU A 244 -2.05 -17.71 5.78
N ILE A 245 -1.80 -16.48 5.33
CA ILE A 245 -2.72 -15.67 4.53
C ILE A 245 -2.08 -15.41 3.17
N LEU A 246 -2.80 -15.75 2.10
CA LEU A 246 -2.46 -15.42 0.72
C LEU A 246 -3.32 -14.25 0.28
N ALA A 247 -2.72 -13.09 -0.02
CA ALA A 247 -3.42 -11.89 -0.42
C ALA A 247 -2.53 -10.96 -1.26
N TYR A 248 -3.16 -10.03 -1.97
CA TYR A 248 -2.50 -8.93 -2.64
C TYR A 248 -2.23 -7.77 -1.66
N GLY A 249 -1.04 -7.17 -1.77
CA GLY A 249 -0.70 -5.93 -1.10
C GLY A 249 -0.59 -6.06 0.42
N GLN A 250 -0.10 -7.19 0.93
CA GLN A 250 0.26 -7.33 2.33
C GLN A 250 1.49 -6.47 2.66
N ASP A 251 2.32 -6.18 1.68
CA ASP A 251 3.29 -5.11 1.63
C ASP A 251 2.58 -3.80 1.25
N ASP A 252 2.41 -2.80 2.14
CA ASP A 252 2.65 -2.87 3.59
C ASP A 252 1.35 -2.72 4.39
N ARG A 253 0.22 -3.17 3.80
CA ARG A 253 -1.09 -3.11 4.47
C ARG A 253 -1.16 -3.99 5.71
N ALA A 254 -0.26 -4.97 5.84
CA ALA A 254 -0.12 -5.77 7.05
C ALA A 254 0.29 -4.89 8.24
N CYS A 255 1.33 -4.08 8.06
CA CYS A 255 1.79 -3.19 9.11
C CYS A 255 0.88 -1.96 9.27
N ALA A 256 0.27 -1.47 8.18
CA ALA A 256 -0.71 -0.38 8.25
C ALA A 256 -1.93 -0.78 9.10
N PHE A 257 -2.54 -1.95 8.82
CA PHE A 257 -3.67 -2.44 9.60
C PHE A 257 -3.34 -2.63 11.07
N THR A 258 -2.24 -3.32 11.36
CA THR A 258 -1.83 -3.62 12.75
C THR A 258 -1.45 -2.36 13.52
N SER A 259 -0.83 -1.37 12.88
CA SER A 259 -0.50 -0.05 13.46
C SER A 259 -1.77 0.74 13.80
N VAL A 260 -2.73 0.80 12.87
CA VAL A 260 -4.01 1.49 13.08
C VAL A 260 -4.81 0.83 14.21
N GLN A 261 -4.91 -0.50 14.23
CA GLN A 261 -5.61 -1.21 15.32
C GLN A 261 -4.91 -1.04 16.66
N ALA A 262 -3.57 -1.04 16.69
CA ALA A 262 -2.80 -0.78 17.90
C ALA A 262 -3.09 0.62 18.46
N LEU A 263 -3.14 1.65 17.60
CA LEU A 263 -3.51 3.00 18.02
C LEU A 263 -4.95 3.05 18.57
N PHE A 264 -5.90 2.41 17.90
CA PHE A 264 -7.29 2.38 18.33
C PHE A 264 -7.50 1.73 19.70
N ASP A 265 -6.68 0.74 20.03
CA ASP A 265 -6.75 -0.01 21.29
C ASP A 265 -5.71 0.45 22.32
N SER A 266 -4.95 1.52 22.00
CA SER A 266 -4.06 2.21 22.93
C SER A 266 -4.80 3.35 23.64
N THR A 267 -4.16 3.92 24.64
CA THR A 267 -4.57 5.16 25.28
C THR A 267 -3.33 6.00 25.49
N ALA A 268 -3.26 7.15 24.83
CA ALA A 268 -2.19 8.12 25.06
C ALA A 268 -2.24 8.60 26.50
N LYS A 269 -1.13 8.43 27.22
CA LYS A 269 -0.98 8.90 28.59
C LYS A 269 -0.28 10.24 28.59
N THR A 270 1.03 10.23 28.74
CA THR A 270 1.85 11.44 28.75
C THR A 270 2.17 11.87 27.30
N ARG A 271 2.72 10.99 26.50
CA ARG A 271 3.07 11.28 25.11
C ARG A 271 1.85 11.19 24.19
N THR A 272 1.80 12.06 23.20
CA THR A 272 0.86 11.94 22.08
C THR A 272 1.23 10.74 21.23
N ASN A 273 0.25 9.92 20.89
CA ASN A 273 0.41 8.80 19.97
C ASN A 273 -0.01 9.19 18.56
N CYS A 274 0.74 8.73 17.56
CA CYS A 274 0.47 8.96 16.15
C CYS A 274 0.53 7.65 15.36
N CYS A 275 -0.39 7.46 14.41
CA CYS A 275 -0.27 6.46 13.35
C CYS A 275 -0.31 7.19 12.01
N LEU A 276 0.76 7.05 11.22
CA LEU A 276 0.94 7.69 9.93
C LEU A 276 0.92 6.63 8.83
N CYS A 277 -0.09 6.67 7.96
CA CYS A 277 -0.22 5.80 6.79
C CYS A 277 0.02 6.64 5.54
N VAL A 278 1.14 6.41 4.85
CA VAL A 278 1.59 7.20 3.70
C VAL A 278 1.39 6.46 2.38
N ASP A 279 1.43 7.21 1.30
CA ASP A 279 1.39 6.75 -0.09
C ASP A 279 2.80 6.85 -0.71
N LYS A 280 3.01 6.20 -1.85
CA LYS A 280 4.21 6.36 -2.71
C LYS A 280 5.52 5.82 -2.16
N GLU A 281 5.48 4.95 -1.14
CA GLU A 281 6.70 4.29 -0.67
C GLU A 281 7.35 3.52 -1.81
N GLU A 282 6.58 2.76 -2.55
CA GLU A 282 6.98 1.87 -3.65
C GLU A 282 7.67 2.56 -4.84
N ILE A 283 7.57 3.88 -4.89
CA ILE A 283 8.23 4.71 -5.91
C ILE A 283 9.15 5.78 -5.31
N GLY A 284 9.63 5.55 -4.06
CA GLY A 284 10.62 6.38 -3.39
C GLY A 284 10.06 7.49 -2.52
N SER A 285 8.83 7.36 -2.01
CA SER A 285 8.19 8.29 -1.05
C SER A 285 8.10 9.75 -1.53
N VAL A 286 8.03 9.96 -2.83
CA VAL A 286 8.01 11.30 -3.46
C VAL A 286 6.59 11.87 -3.56
N GLY A 287 6.48 13.18 -3.84
CA GLY A 287 5.20 13.87 -4.05
C GLY A 287 4.48 14.23 -2.75
N ALA A 288 3.28 14.80 -2.88
CA ALA A 288 2.56 15.45 -1.79
C ALA A 288 1.94 14.47 -0.78
N THR A 289 1.89 13.19 -1.10
CA THR A 289 1.26 12.14 -0.29
C THR A 289 2.26 11.13 0.28
N GLY A 290 3.52 11.14 -0.21
CA GLY A 290 4.60 10.30 0.31
C GLY A 290 5.22 10.84 1.61
N MET A 291 6.01 10.01 2.28
CA MET A 291 6.71 10.38 3.51
C MET A 291 7.71 11.53 3.31
N GLY A 292 8.21 11.75 2.10
CA GLY A 292 9.08 12.87 1.74
C GLY A 292 8.37 14.22 1.67
N SER A 293 7.04 14.26 1.84
CA SER A 293 6.26 15.51 1.89
C SER A 293 6.32 16.15 3.27
N HIS A 294 5.85 17.40 3.36
CA HIS A 294 5.69 18.11 4.65
C HIS A 294 4.40 17.72 5.40
N LEU A 295 3.75 16.59 5.08
CA LEU A 295 2.47 16.23 5.69
C LEU A 295 2.56 16.10 7.21
N LEU A 296 3.54 15.35 7.71
CA LEU A 296 3.73 15.13 9.15
C LEU A 296 4.04 16.45 9.86
N GLU A 297 4.97 17.25 9.33
CA GLU A 297 5.32 18.57 9.89
C GLU A 297 4.10 19.50 9.97
N ASN A 298 3.34 19.58 8.88
CA ASN A 298 2.14 20.43 8.81
C ASN A 298 1.06 19.97 9.79
N ALA A 299 0.83 18.65 9.90
CA ALA A 299 -0.12 18.10 10.86
C ALA A 299 0.27 18.40 12.31
N VAL A 300 1.54 18.22 12.66
CA VAL A 300 2.06 18.51 14.00
C VAL A 300 2.04 20.01 14.30
N ALA A 301 2.36 20.86 13.32
CA ALA A 301 2.28 22.31 13.46
C ALA A 301 0.84 22.80 13.76
N GLU A 302 -0.15 22.23 13.07
CA GLU A 302 -1.57 22.49 13.33
C GLU A 302 -1.99 22.04 14.74
N ILE A 303 -1.52 20.86 15.19
CA ILE A 303 -1.80 20.36 16.54
C ILE A 303 -1.18 21.32 17.58
N ILE A 304 0.09 21.70 17.43
CA ILE A 304 0.76 22.66 18.32
C ILE A 304 -0.02 23.95 18.41
N SER A 305 -0.40 24.53 17.27
CA SER A 305 -1.16 25.78 17.21
C SER A 305 -2.49 25.70 17.95
N ARG A 306 -3.22 24.57 17.82
CA ARG A 306 -4.53 24.38 18.45
C ARG A 306 -4.45 24.03 19.93
N MET A 307 -3.34 23.43 20.40
CA MET A 307 -3.13 23.14 21.82
C MET A 307 -2.66 24.35 22.62
N SER A 308 -1.75 25.15 22.07
CA SER A 308 -1.09 26.22 22.78
C SER A 308 -1.68 27.62 22.52
N GLY A 309 -2.63 27.73 21.59
CA GLY A 309 -3.16 29.00 21.14
C GLY A 309 -2.19 29.86 20.31
N GLY A 310 -1.06 29.25 19.86
CA GLY A 310 -0.05 29.88 19.01
C GLY A 310 0.93 28.84 18.46
N TYR A 311 1.66 29.19 17.41
CA TYR A 311 2.66 28.34 16.77
C TYR A 311 4.08 28.79 17.07
N SER A 312 4.97 27.84 17.28
CA SER A 312 6.43 28.04 17.37
C SER A 312 7.15 27.00 16.53
N ASP A 313 7.99 27.44 15.60
CA ASP A 313 8.83 26.53 14.81
C ASP A 313 9.80 25.73 15.70
N LEU A 314 10.28 26.33 16.78
CA LEU A 314 11.16 25.65 17.74
C LEU A 314 10.44 24.52 18.48
N THR A 315 9.16 24.72 18.85
CA THR A 315 8.34 23.67 19.47
C THR A 315 8.11 22.51 18.49
N LEU A 316 7.83 22.80 17.20
CA LEU A 316 7.69 21.79 16.17
C LEU A 316 9.01 20.96 16.03
N ARG A 317 10.14 21.63 15.91
CA ARG A 317 11.43 20.96 15.75
C ARG A 317 11.79 20.09 16.95
N ARG A 318 11.53 20.57 18.17
CA ARG A 318 11.74 19.80 19.40
C ARG A 318 10.79 18.60 19.47
N CYS A 319 9.52 18.79 19.11
CA CYS A 319 8.55 17.71 19.05
C CYS A 319 9.03 16.59 18.14
N LEU A 320 9.40 16.90 16.90
CA LEU A 320 9.84 15.90 15.92
C LEU A 320 11.16 15.25 16.35
N ALA A 321 12.15 16.02 16.81
CA ALA A 321 13.45 15.49 17.23
C ALA A 321 13.38 14.59 18.47
N ASN A 322 12.44 14.85 19.38
CA ASN A 322 12.25 14.05 20.60
C ASN A 322 11.23 12.90 20.41
N SER A 323 10.68 12.74 19.21
CA SER A 323 9.78 11.63 18.90
C SER A 323 10.51 10.30 18.73
N ALA A 324 9.80 9.22 18.93
CA ALA A 324 10.25 7.86 18.65
C ALA A 324 9.30 7.22 17.65
N MET A 325 9.84 6.53 16.64
CA MET A 325 9.05 5.92 15.57
C MET A 325 9.43 4.45 15.36
N LEU A 326 8.43 3.59 15.28
CA LEU A 326 8.55 2.34 14.54
C LEU A 326 8.11 2.61 13.09
N SER A 327 9.07 2.52 12.17
CA SER A 327 8.83 2.48 10.74
C SER A 327 8.33 1.07 10.42
N SER A 328 7.00 0.94 10.42
CA SER A 328 6.37 -0.35 10.21
C SER A 328 6.38 -0.63 8.72
N ASP A 329 7.18 -1.61 8.32
CA ASP A 329 7.32 -2.08 6.94
C ASP A 329 7.67 -3.56 6.97
N VAL A 330 7.11 -4.34 6.05
CA VAL A 330 7.31 -5.78 6.01
C VAL A 330 8.75 -6.14 5.72
N ASN A 331 9.15 -7.36 6.09
CA ASN A 331 10.50 -7.88 5.85
C ASN A 331 10.45 -9.14 4.99
N ALA A 332 11.45 -9.35 4.13
CA ALA A 332 11.54 -10.56 3.34
C ALA A 332 11.79 -11.78 4.24
N ALA A 333 10.81 -12.69 4.31
CA ALA A 333 10.97 -13.97 4.98
C ALA A 333 12.03 -14.83 4.28
N PHE A 334 12.80 -15.59 5.07
CA PHE A 334 13.72 -16.59 4.52
C PHE A 334 12.95 -17.58 3.66
N ASP A 335 13.31 -17.64 2.38
CA ASP A 335 12.76 -18.62 1.42
C ASP A 335 13.76 -19.77 1.25
N PRO A 336 13.46 -20.98 1.75
CA PRO A 336 14.37 -22.12 1.61
C PRO A 336 14.69 -22.51 0.18
N MET A 337 13.78 -22.24 -0.78
CA MET A 337 14.00 -22.53 -2.19
C MET A 337 15.02 -21.60 -2.83
N ASN A 338 15.23 -20.42 -2.23
CA ASN A 338 16.18 -19.39 -2.64
C ASN A 338 17.22 -19.09 -1.55
N GLY A 339 17.47 -20.02 -0.64
CA GLY A 339 18.30 -19.82 0.55
C GLY A 339 19.73 -19.33 0.29
N ASN A 340 20.27 -19.53 -0.92
CA ASN A 340 21.56 -19.00 -1.33
C ASN A 340 21.63 -17.47 -1.45
N LEU A 341 20.47 -16.78 -1.49
CA LEU A 341 20.36 -15.32 -1.56
C LEU A 341 20.28 -14.67 -0.16
N TYR A 342 20.14 -15.47 0.88
CA TYR A 342 19.96 -15.01 2.27
C TYR A 342 21.19 -15.29 3.13
N ASP A 343 21.43 -14.43 4.12
CA ASP A 343 22.22 -14.76 5.30
C ASP A 343 21.26 -15.36 6.35
N LYS A 344 21.31 -16.66 6.51
CA LYS A 344 20.33 -17.38 7.33
C LYS A 344 20.32 -16.93 8.80
N ASP A 345 21.49 -16.58 9.34
CA ASP A 345 21.64 -16.18 10.74
C ASP A 345 21.08 -14.78 11.01
N ASN A 346 20.93 -13.97 9.95
CA ASN A 346 20.38 -12.63 9.99
C ASN A 346 19.08 -12.48 9.16
N SER A 347 18.36 -13.56 8.94
CA SER A 347 17.08 -13.55 8.21
C SER A 347 15.90 -13.70 9.14
N SER A 348 14.75 -13.19 8.71
CA SER A 348 13.48 -13.42 9.40
C SER A 348 12.78 -14.67 8.89
N PHE A 349 11.97 -15.28 9.74
CA PHE A 349 11.22 -16.50 9.45
C PHE A 349 9.74 -16.29 9.72
N LEU A 350 8.89 -16.88 8.89
CA LEU A 350 7.45 -16.93 9.15
C LEU A 350 7.15 -17.63 10.48
N GLY A 351 6.29 -17.03 11.30
CA GLY A 351 5.93 -17.54 12.62
C GLY A 351 6.93 -17.19 13.73
N GLY A 352 7.95 -16.37 13.42
CA GLY A 352 8.96 -15.94 14.39
C GLY A 352 8.62 -14.65 15.14
N GLY A 353 7.46 -14.06 14.91
CA GLY A 353 7.02 -12.81 15.53
C GLY A 353 7.42 -11.58 14.72
N VAL A 354 7.33 -10.40 15.36
CA VAL A 354 7.69 -9.13 14.73
C VAL A 354 9.18 -9.08 14.39
N VAL A 355 9.51 -8.47 13.26
CA VAL A 355 10.89 -8.34 12.77
C VAL A 355 11.38 -6.92 12.99
N PHE A 356 12.51 -6.78 13.65
CA PHE A 356 13.22 -5.52 13.75
C PHE A 356 14.45 -5.52 12.84
N ASN A 357 14.58 -4.48 12.02
CA ASN A 357 15.77 -4.25 11.21
C ASN A 357 16.56 -3.08 11.79
N LYS A 358 17.78 -3.37 12.25
CA LYS A 358 18.68 -2.31 12.70
C LYS A 358 18.96 -1.31 11.58
N TYR A 359 19.09 -1.82 10.37
CA TYR A 359 19.18 -1.04 9.14
C TYR A 359 18.53 -1.78 7.98
N THR A 360 18.02 -1.00 7.05
CA THR A 360 17.61 -1.40 5.71
C THR A 360 18.58 -0.76 4.71
N GLY A 361 18.19 -0.56 3.48
CA GLY A 361 19.04 0.05 2.47
C GLY A 361 19.81 -0.98 1.65
N SER A 362 20.59 -0.52 0.68
CA SER A 362 21.27 -1.40 -0.29
C SER A 362 22.79 -1.24 -0.22
N ARG A 363 23.51 -2.30 -0.61
CA ARG A 363 24.97 -2.33 -0.65
C ARG A 363 25.59 -1.85 0.68
N GLY A 364 26.34 -0.74 0.68
CA GLY A 364 26.92 -0.15 1.89
C GLY A 364 25.94 0.64 2.75
N LYS A 365 24.70 0.16 2.95
CA LYS A 365 23.62 0.79 3.74
C LYS A 365 23.10 2.11 3.15
N TYR A 366 23.13 2.28 1.84
CA TYR A 366 22.54 3.46 1.22
C TYR A 366 21.04 3.54 1.51
N SER A 367 20.56 4.73 1.88
CA SER A 367 19.18 5.01 2.26
C SER A 367 18.70 4.26 3.51
N ALA A 368 19.59 3.84 4.39
CA ALA A 368 19.26 3.26 5.68
C ALA A 368 19.19 4.33 6.77
N SER A 369 18.33 4.12 7.76
CA SER A 369 18.31 4.90 9.00
C SER A 369 19.48 4.52 9.94
N ASP A 370 19.90 3.25 9.94
CA ASP A 370 20.87 2.65 10.88
C ASP A 370 20.55 3.00 12.35
N ALA A 371 19.52 2.33 12.87
CA ALA A 371 18.87 2.65 14.13
C ALA A 371 19.85 2.69 15.31
N ASN A 372 19.64 3.67 16.20
CA ASN A 372 20.45 3.88 17.39
C ASN A 372 20.38 2.66 18.35
N PRO A 373 21.51 2.06 18.77
CA PRO A 373 21.51 0.86 19.61
C PRO A 373 20.84 1.06 20.98
N GLU A 374 20.90 2.26 21.55
CA GLU A 374 20.20 2.57 22.80
C GLU A 374 18.68 2.52 22.62
N PHE A 375 18.16 2.99 21.49
CA PHE A 375 16.74 2.89 21.16
C PHE A 375 16.33 1.44 20.90
N ILE A 376 17.13 0.69 20.16
CA ILE A 376 16.88 -0.76 19.95
C ILE A 376 16.83 -1.48 21.30
N ALA A 377 17.75 -1.19 22.22
CA ALA A 377 17.76 -1.80 23.55
C ALA A 377 16.49 -1.48 24.35
N LYS A 378 15.99 -0.22 24.28
CA LYS A 378 14.71 0.17 24.91
C LYS A 378 13.53 -0.63 24.33
N VAL A 379 13.45 -0.73 22.99
CA VAL A 379 12.37 -1.47 22.32
C VAL A 379 12.44 -2.96 22.66
N ARG A 380 13.63 -3.56 22.62
CA ARG A 380 13.81 -4.97 23.01
C ARG A 380 13.40 -5.22 24.46
N ALA A 381 13.84 -4.40 25.39
CA ALA A 381 13.44 -4.54 26.81
C ALA A 381 11.91 -4.43 26.99
N LEU A 382 11.25 -3.60 26.19
CA LEU A 382 9.82 -3.46 26.19
C LEU A 382 9.12 -4.74 25.66
N MET A 383 9.68 -5.36 24.61
CA MET A 383 9.17 -6.64 24.08
C MET A 383 9.36 -7.77 25.08
N GLU A 384 10.55 -7.92 25.64
CA GLU A 384 10.89 -8.93 26.64
C GLU A 384 9.98 -8.82 27.90
N LYS A 385 9.75 -7.59 28.39
CA LYS A 385 8.85 -7.35 29.53
C LYS A 385 7.40 -7.77 29.30
N ASN A 386 6.96 -7.78 28.04
CA ASN A 386 5.57 -8.09 27.66
C ASN A 386 5.44 -9.44 26.97
N ASP A 387 6.47 -10.29 27.01
CA ASP A 387 6.50 -11.63 26.39
C ASP A 387 6.12 -11.62 24.91
N ILE A 388 6.55 -10.57 24.16
CA ILE A 388 6.29 -10.42 22.73
C ILE A 388 7.46 -11.02 21.96
N PRO A 389 7.26 -12.07 21.15
CA PRO A 389 8.32 -12.66 20.33
C PRO A 389 8.73 -11.70 19.20
N PHE A 390 10.05 -11.59 18.99
CA PHE A 390 10.64 -10.78 17.94
C PHE A 390 11.88 -11.40 17.33
N GLN A 391 12.22 -10.97 16.14
CA GLN A 391 13.42 -11.35 15.40
C GLN A 391 14.23 -10.10 15.08
N MET A 392 15.55 -10.25 14.98
CA MET A 392 16.45 -9.23 14.41
C MET A 392 16.90 -9.73 13.04
N ALA A 393 16.68 -8.97 11.98
CA ALA A 393 16.96 -9.44 10.63
C ALA A 393 17.50 -8.32 9.71
N GLU A 394 17.98 -8.75 8.54
CA GLU A 394 18.39 -7.94 7.42
C GLU A 394 17.70 -8.47 6.15
N LEU A 395 17.67 -7.66 5.09
CA LEU A 395 17.06 -8.03 3.82
C LEU A 395 18.11 -8.71 2.91
N GLY A 396 18.23 -10.03 3.01
CA GLY A 396 19.11 -10.82 2.15
C GLY A 396 20.60 -10.70 2.48
N LYS A 397 21.46 -11.24 1.61
CA LYS A 397 22.92 -11.11 1.73
C LYS A 397 23.39 -9.74 1.31
N VAL A 398 24.54 -9.30 1.88
CA VAL A 398 25.29 -8.15 1.39
C VAL A 398 25.49 -8.22 -0.12
N ASP A 399 25.27 -7.13 -0.83
CA ASP A 399 25.27 -7.00 -2.29
C ASP A 399 24.14 -7.72 -3.06
N GLN A 400 23.29 -8.50 -2.41
CA GLN A 400 22.16 -9.21 -3.03
C GLN A 400 20.81 -8.54 -2.75
N GLY A 401 20.61 -8.10 -1.53
CA GLY A 401 19.37 -7.49 -1.05
C GLY A 401 19.52 -6.03 -0.72
N GLY A 402 18.44 -5.46 -0.23
CA GLY A 402 18.37 -4.11 0.27
C GLY A 402 17.31 -3.28 -0.44
N GLY A 403 16.66 -2.45 0.31
CA GLY A 403 15.69 -1.45 -0.10
C GLY A 403 15.65 -0.34 0.93
N GLY A 404 15.19 0.84 0.56
CA GLY A 404 14.86 1.89 1.52
C GLY A 404 13.48 1.63 2.09
N THR A 405 13.21 2.19 3.26
CA THR A 405 11.89 2.29 3.88
C THR A 405 11.64 3.75 4.21
N ILE A 406 10.48 4.08 4.74
CA ILE A 406 10.20 5.46 5.19
C ILE A 406 11.08 5.90 6.39
N ALA A 407 11.79 4.98 7.04
CA ALA A 407 12.60 5.22 8.23
C ALA A 407 13.66 6.33 8.05
N TYR A 408 14.41 6.30 6.94
CA TYR A 408 15.47 7.30 6.71
C TYR A 408 14.90 8.71 6.52
N LEU A 409 13.66 8.85 6.06
CA LEU A 409 12.97 10.13 5.91
C LEU A 409 12.55 10.67 7.28
N ALA A 410 12.02 9.80 8.15
CA ALA A 410 11.69 10.16 9.53
C ALA A 410 12.95 10.54 10.33
N ALA A 411 14.03 9.79 10.17
CA ALA A 411 15.31 10.07 10.84
C ALA A 411 15.90 11.45 10.52
N LYS A 412 15.56 12.05 9.38
CA LYS A 412 15.97 13.43 9.03
C LYS A 412 15.49 14.50 10.03
N TYR A 413 14.40 14.20 10.75
CA TYR A 413 13.89 15.08 11.80
C TYR A 413 14.67 14.97 13.12
N GLY A 414 15.62 14.03 13.22
CA GLY A 414 16.43 13.78 14.42
C GLY A 414 15.76 12.88 15.44
N MET A 415 14.62 12.23 15.09
CA MET A 415 13.94 11.29 15.98
C MET A 415 14.61 9.91 15.99
N ASP A 416 14.39 9.15 17.06
CA ASP A 416 14.76 7.74 17.13
C ASP A 416 13.81 6.92 16.22
N VAL A 417 14.39 6.15 15.28
CA VAL A 417 13.61 5.33 14.33
C VAL A 417 14.15 3.91 14.29
N LEU A 418 13.25 2.94 14.28
CA LEU A 418 13.56 1.52 14.09
C LEU A 418 12.57 0.92 13.11
N ASP A 419 13.05 0.21 12.09
CA ASP A 419 12.20 -0.57 11.20
C ASP A 419 11.64 -1.79 11.93
N ALA A 420 10.32 -2.00 11.83
CA ALA A 420 9.61 -3.00 12.60
C ALA A 420 8.38 -3.53 11.83
N GLY A 421 8.42 -4.76 11.32
CA GLY A 421 7.32 -5.31 10.53
C GLY A 421 7.10 -6.80 10.66
N VAL A 422 6.45 -7.40 9.69
CA VAL A 422 6.19 -8.83 9.64
C VAL A 422 6.93 -9.49 8.49
N SER A 423 7.24 -10.77 8.63
CA SER A 423 7.85 -11.57 7.57
C SER A 423 6.86 -11.85 6.44
N VAL A 424 7.28 -11.59 5.19
CA VAL A 424 6.48 -11.83 3.97
C VAL A 424 7.27 -12.67 2.98
N LEU A 425 6.63 -13.70 2.41
CA LEU A 425 7.14 -14.39 1.22
C LEU A 425 6.46 -13.84 -0.04
N SER A 426 7.21 -13.87 -1.14
CA SER A 426 6.73 -13.37 -2.44
C SER A 426 6.37 -11.88 -2.43
N MET A 427 7.08 -11.07 -1.62
CA MET A 427 6.95 -9.62 -1.58
C MET A 427 6.93 -9.02 -3.00
N HIS A 428 6.08 -8.03 -3.26
CA HIS A 428 5.82 -7.40 -4.56
C HIS A 428 5.19 -8.31 -5.64
N ALA A 429 4.89 -9.58 -5.32
CA ALA A 429 4.13 -10.41 -6.24
C ALA A 429 2.63 -10.06 -6.19
N PRO A 430 1.85 -10.41 -7.23
CA PRO A 430 0.40 -10.25 -7.19
C PRO A 430 -0.29 -10.94 -6.00
N TRP A 431 0.35 -11.96 -5.45
CA TRP A 431 -0.10 -12.69 -4.26
C TRP A 431 1.07 -12.94 -3.32
N GLU A 432 0.95 -12.46 -2.10
CA GLU A 432 1.96 -12.51 -1.05
C GLU A 432 1.49 -13.40 0.10
N LEU A 433 2.43 -13.86 0.92
CA LEU A 433 2.18 -14.77 2.03
C LEU A 433 2.70 -14.21 3.33
N THR A 434 1.82 -14.08 4.34
CA THR A 434 2.18 -13.78 5.73
C THR A 434 1.71 -14.88 6.67
N ASN A 435 2.29 -14.93 7.87
CA ASN A 435 1.83 -15.81 8.95
C ASN A 435 0.82 -15.07 9.84
N LYS A 436 -0.28 -15.73 10.19
CA LYS A 436 -1.35 -15.15 11.04
C LYS A 436 -0.88 -14.76 12.44
N GLU A 437 0.02 -15.56 13.02
CA GLU A 437 0.60 -15.28 14.35
C GLU A 437 1.48 -14.04 14.32
N ASP A 438 2.25 -13.84 13.23
CA ASP A 438 3.11 -12.66 13.08
C ASP A 438 2.26 -11.38 12.99
N ILE A 439 1.11 -11.42 12.30
CA ILE A 439 0.16 -10.30 12.26
C ILE A 439 -0.35 -9.94 13.68
N CYS A 440 -0.73 -10.96 14.46
CA CYS A 440 -1.16 -10.74 15.86
C CYS A 440 -0.02 -10.20 16.72
N THR A 441 1.19 -10.69 16.51
CA THR A 441 2.38 -10.28 17.26
C THR A 441 2.78 -8.85 16.95
N ALA A 442 2.74 -8.44 15.67
CA ALA A 442 3.00 -7.06 15.26
C ALA A 442 1.99 -6.09 15.90
N TYR A 443 0.70 -6.42 15.90
CA TYR A 443 -0.31 -5.64 16.62
C TYR A 443 0.04 -5.47 18.11
N ASN A 444 0.41 -6.54 18.81
CA ASN A 444 0.79 -6.49 20.23
C ASN A 444 2.05 -5.64 20.44
N CYS A 445 3.06 -5.79 19.58
CA CYS A 445 4.28 -4.99 19.58
C CYS A 445 3.97 -3.50 19.47
N TYR A 446 3.19 -3.12 18.47
CA TYR A 446 2.84 -1.72 18.21
C TYR A 446 2.02 -1.11 19.35
N LYS A 447 1.07 -1.87 19.89
CA LYS A 447 0.28 -1.43 21.04
C LYS A 447 1.12 -1.15 22.27
N VAL A 448 2.08 -2.03 22.56
CA VAL A 448 3.00 -1.86 23.68
C VAL A 448 3.96 -0.70 23.43
N PHE A 449 4.47 -0.55 22.21
CA PHE A 449 5.32 0.58 21.84
C PHE A 449 4.63 1.94 22.06
N LEU A 450 3.34 2.06 21.76
CA LEU A 450 2.58 3.29 22.00
C LEU A 450 2.45 3.64 23.50
N SER A 451 2.82 2.74 24.41
CA SER A 451 2.89 3.03 25.85
C SER A 451 4.26 3.51 26.31
N LEU A 452 5.22 3.69 25.40
CA LEU A 452 6.57 4.15 25.71
C LEU A 452 6.52 5.56 26.30
N GLU A 453 7.05 5.70 27.52
CA GLU A 453 7.29 6.99 28.17
C GLU A 453 8.73 7.47 27.86
N LYS A 454 9.04 8.72 28.23
CA LYS A 454 10.34 9.36 27.95
C LYS A 454 11.51 8.67 28.64
#